data_f09fd4004763a82268f9c0a273691cf9
#
_entry.id   f09fd4004763a82268f9c0a273691cf9
#
_cell.length_a   1.000
_cell.length_b   1.000
_cell.length_c   1.000
_cell.angle_alpha   90.00
_cell.angle_beta   90.00
_cell.angle_gamma   90.00
#
_symmetry.space_group_name_H-M   'P 1'
#
loop_
_entity.id
_entity.type
_entity.pdbx_description
1 polymer ?
#
loop_
_entity_poly.entity_id
_entity_poly.type
_entity_poly.pdbx_seq_one_letter_code
_entity_poly.pdbx_strand_id
1 'polypeptide(L)'
;AAPDPGTYFFHPHVGVQLDRGLYGALIVEDPREPLGYDRELVLVLDDWTDGVGETPEAILKRLQASGGAMPGMPGMPGHGGPPAASAMPGMGAGSGPLGGDGGDIRYPLYLVNGRTQEDPATFEAKPGERLRLRIVNAGSDTAFRLAVGGHALRITHSDGFPVEPVEGDAILIGMGERYDALLTVGSNGLYPIVAQAEGKDAQAGAVLRVGGAAGRVAPARPRELEGRLVTVQQLRATAAVALAPATPSRTHRVELGGGMMGGYRWTINGKTFDESVPLPVRAGERVRLVFDNRSMMFHPVHLHGHTFGVVAAGGQGPRKDTVIVRPMESVSIDLVADNPGQWALHCHNIYHAEAGMMTTLSYVR
;
A
#
# COMPACT_ATOMS: atom_id res chain seq x y z
N ALA A 1 0.17 -19.55 -16.57
CA ALA A 1 -0.83 -18.67 -17.19
C ALA A 1 -1.26 -17.63 -16.17
N ALA A 2 -1.42 -16.39 -16.56
CA ALA A 2 -2.00 -15.34 -15.73
C ALA A 2 -3.52 -15.33 -16.00
N PRO A 3 -4.36 -15.74 -15.04
CA PRO A 3 -5.79 -15.91 -15.29
C PRO A 3 -6.55 -14.58 -15.37
N ASP A 4 -6.08 -13.56 -14.62
CA ASP A 4 -6.75 -12.27 -14.51
C ASP A 4 -5.89 -11.19 -15.17
N PRO A 5 -6.45 -10.36 -16.07
CA PRO A 5 -5.78 -9.17 -16.58
C PRO A 5 -5.68 -8.11 -15.49
N GLY A 6 -4.69 -7.22 -15.58
CA GLY A 6 -4.56 -6.13 -14.62
C GLY A 6 -3.14 -5.63 -14.41
N THR A 7 -3.00 -4.77 -13.42
CA THR A 7 -1.72 -4.20 -12.99
C THR A 7 -1.21 -4.95 -11.78
N TYR A 8 -0.09 -5.62 -11.94
CA TYR A 8 0.60 -6.41 -10.93
C TYR A 8 2.08 -5.98 -10.85
N PHE A 9 2.81 -6.55 -9.91
CA PHE A 9 4.26 -6.46 -9.85
C PHE A 9 4.83 -7.73 -9.24
N PHE A 10 6.12 -7.97 -9.42
CA PHE A 10 6.85 -9.05 -8.79
C PHE A 10 7.94 -8.49 -7.90
N HIS A 11 8.24 -9.17 -6.81
CA HIS A 11 9.28 -8.84 -5.85
C HIS A 11 9.71 -10.09 -5.06
N PRO A 12 10.92 -10.06 -4.41
CA PRO A 12 11.40 -11.19 -3.62
C PRO A 12 10.76 -11.24 -2.24
N HIS A 13 10.86 -12.43 -1.62
CA HIS A 13 10.53 -12.69 -0.23
C HIS A 13 11.72 -13.24 0.55
N VAL A 14 12.92 -12.71 0.34
CA VAL A 14 14.15 -13.12 1.02
C VAL A 14 14.77 -11.90 1.67
N GLY A 15 14.65 -11.79 2.99
CA GLY A 15 15.12 -10.64 3.73
C GLY A 15 14.56 -9.34 3.17
N VAL A 16 15.33 -8.27 3.26
CA VAL A 16 14.94 -6.92 2.80
C VAL A 16 15.35 -6.64 1.34
N GLN A 17 15.38 -7.66 0.46
CA GLN A 17 15.81 -7.49 -0.94
C GLN A 17 14.83 -6.63 -1.76
N LEU A 18 13.58 -6.50 -1.35
CA LEU A 18 12.62 -5.55 -1.95
C LEU A 18 13.20 -4.13 -1.89
N ASP A 19 13.75 -3.73 -0.76
CA ASP A 19 14.35 -2.42 -0.50
C ASP A 19 15.73 -2.22 -1.20
N ARG A 20 16.15 -3.21 -2.00
CA ARG A 20 17.28 -3.14 -2.95
C ARG A 20 16.84 -2.99 -4.40
N GLY A 21 15.56 -2.68 -4.64
CA GLY A 21 15.01 -2.49 -5.97
C GLY A 21 14.82 -3.77 -6.79
N LEU A 22 14.77 -4.93 -6.14
CA LEU A 22 14.54 -6.20 -6.85
C LEU A 22 13.03 -6.41 -7.09
N TYR A 23 12.43 -5.56 -7.88
CA TYR A 23 11.02 -5.59 -8.25
C TYR A 23 10.80 -5.12 -9.68
N GLY A 24 9.61 -5.35 -10.21
CA GLY A 24 9.20 -4.80 -11.50
C GLY A 24 7.70 -4.91 -11.71
N ALA A 25 7.14 -3.95 -12.45
CA ALA A 25 5.74 -4.00 -12.85
C ALA A 25 5.49 -5.19 -13.79
N LEU A 26 4.37 -5.86 -13.61
CA LEU A 26 3.87 -6.93 -14.45
C LEU A 26 2.46 -6.56 -14.92
N ILE A 27 2.34 -6.21 -16.20
CA ILE A 27 1.07 -5.86 -16.80
C ILE A 27 0.54 -7.07 -17.57
N VAL A 28 -0.67 -7.51 -17.21
CA VAL A 28 -1.42 -8.51 -17.96
C VAL A 28 -2.51 -7.80 -18.70
N GLU A 29 -2.38 -7.78 -20.04
CA GLU A 29 -3.33 -7.07 -20.91
C GLU A 29 -4.68 -7.78 -20.96
N ASP A 30 -5.77 -7.01 -21.02
CA ASP A 30 -7.11 -7.51 -21.36
C ASP A 30 -7.42 -7.18 -22.81
N PRO A 31 -7.50 -8.18 -23.68
CA PRO A 31 -7.88 -7.95 -25.08
C PRO A 31 -9.31 -7.43 -25.25
N ARG A 32 -10.13 -7.45 -24.20
CA ARG A 32 -11.51 -6.97 -24.17
C ARG A 32 -11.66 -5.73 -23.29
N GLU A 33 -10.57 -5.01 -23.03
CA GLU A 33 -10.55 -3.83 -22.17
C GLU A 33 -11.64 -2.83 -22.56
N PRO A 34 -12.64 -2.57 -21.70
CA PRO A 34 -13.75 -1.70 -22.02
C PRO A 34 -13.44 -0.22 -21.87
N LEU A 35 -12.33 0.12 -21.20
CA LEU A 35 -11.93 1.50 -20.97
C LEU A 35 -11.32 2.09 -22.24
N GLY A 36 -11.96 3.08 -22.80
CA GLY A 36 -11.36 3.81 -23.92
C GLY A 36 -10.26 4.74 -23.40
N TYR A 37 -9.01 4.48 -23.73
CA TYR A 37 -7.86 5.36 -23.49
C TYR A 37 -6.92 5.30 -24.70
N ASP A 38 -6.07 6.32 -24.84
CA ASP A 38 -5.17 6.42 -25.99
C ASP A 38 -3.81 5.78 -25.68
N ARG A 39 -3.41 5.82 -24.38
CA ARG A 39 -2.09 5.32 -23.96
C ARG A 39 -2.04 5.03 -22.46
N GLU A 40 -1.09 4.16 -22.10
CA GLU A 40 -0.80 3.82 -20.70
C GLU A 40 0.51 4.45 -20.23
N LEU A 41 0.55 4.81 -18.95
CA LEU A 41 1.76 5.18 -18.24
C LEU A 41 1.88 4.31 -16.99
N VAL A 42 2.98 3.61 -16.85
CA VAL A 42 3.29 2.84 -15.65
C VAL A 42 4.09 3.72 -14.69
N LEU A 43 3.59 3.88 -13.48
CA LEU A 43 4.19 4.64 -12.40
C LEU A 43 4.53 3.68 -11.26
N VAL A 44 5.81 3.40 -11.05
CA VAL A 44 6.30 2.62 -9.91
C VAL A 44 6.82 3.60 -8.89
N LEU A 45 6.17 3.64 -7.74
CA LEU A 45 6.54 4.46 -6.59
C LEU A 45 7.43 3.65 -5.66
N ASP A 46 8.48 4.28 -5.13
CA ASP A 46 9.45 3.61 -4.28
C ASP A 46 10.06 4.55 -3.26
N ASP A 47 10.56 3.99 -2.17
CA ASP A 47 11.42 4.61 -1.19
C ASP A 47 12.81 3.96 -1.27
N TRP A 48 13.90 4.74 -1.19
CA TRP A 48 15.22 4.26 -1.55
C TRP A 48 16.30 4.67 -0.57
N THR A 49 17.16 3.74 -0.19
CA THR A 49 18.30 3.99 0.69
C THR A 49 19.61 3.35 0.22
N ASP A 50 19.56 2.23 -0.51
CA ASP A 50 20.75 1.46 -0.85
C ASP A 50 21.74 2.27 -1.72
N GLY A 51 23.01 2.28 -1.31
CA GLY A 51 24.07 3.05 -1.96
C GLY A 51 24.06 4.56 -1.71
N VAL A 52 23.07 5.11 -1.00
CA VAL A 52 23.00 6.56 -0.66
C VAL A 52 22.80 6.82 0.83
N GLY A 53 22.43 5.81 1.60
CA GLY A 53 22.26 5.84 3.05
C GLY A 53 22.74 4.55 3.71
N GLU A 54 22.09 4.17 4.80
CA GLU A 54 22.29 2.85 5.39
C GLU A 54 21.80 1.76 4.41
N THR A 55 22.46 0.60 4.45
CA THR A 55 21.91 -0.55 3.70
C THR A 55 20.61 -1.05 4.34
N PRO A 56 19.70 -1.66 3.59
CA PRO A 56 18.46 -2.21 4.15
C PRO A 56 18.69 -3.17 5.31
N GLU A 57 19.71 -4.02 5.25
CA GLU A 57 20.06 -4.93 6.35
C GLU A 57 20.59 -4.19 7.59
N ALA A 58 21.33 -3.10 7.40
CA ALA A 58 21.79 -2.26 8.53
C ALA A 58 20.60 -1.57 9.21
N ILE A 59 19.62 -1.10 8.42
CA ILE A 59 18.37 -0.53 8.93
C ILE A 59 17.61 -1.58 9.75
N LEU A 60 17.36 -2.78 9.20
CA LEU A 60 16.68 -3.85 9.93
C LEU A 60 17.37 -4.17 11.25
N LYS A 61 18.70 -4.33 11.20
CA LYS A 61 19.51 -4.60 12.40
C LYS A 61 19.41 -3.47 13.45
N ARG A 62 19.43 -2.22 12.99
CA ARG A 62 19.28 -1.05 13.86
C ARG A 62 17.91 -1.00 14.51
N LEU A 63 16.84 -1.22 13.74
CA LEU A 63 15.47 -1.29 14.24
C LEU A 63 15.32 -2.39 15.30
N GLN A 64 15.84 -3.57 15.04
CA GLN A 64 15.84 -4.69 16.00
C GLN A 64 16.65 -4.38 17.28
N ALA A 65 17.81 -3.71 17.15
CA ALA A 65 18.66 -3.35 18.29
C ALA A 65 18.08 -2.22 19.14
N SER A 66 17.38 -1.25 18.52
CA SER A 66 16.82 -0.08 19.22
C SER A 66 15.51 -0.38 19.96
N GLY A 67 15.00 -1.58 19.85
CA GLY A 67 13.69 -1.91 20.40
C GLY A 67 12.54 -1.08 19.82
N GLY A 68 12.72 -0.53 18.60
CA GLY A 68 11.75 0.32 17.95
C GLY A 68 11.73 1.78 18.47
N ALA A 69 12.75 2.24 19.14
CA ALA A 69 12.85 3.65 19.56
C ALA A 69 12.98 4.55 18.33
N MET A 70 12.03 5.46 18.13
CA MET A 70 12.05 6.45 17.05
C MET A 70 13.28 7.35 17.14
N PRO A 71 14.07 7.55 16.08
CA PRO A 71 15.10 8.59 16.07
C PRO A 71 14.43 9.96 16.18
N GLY A 72 14.65 10.68 17.28
CA GLY A 72 14.19 12.05 17.45
C GLY A 72 13.39 12.37 18.71
N MET A 73 13.08 11.40 19.57
CA MET A 73 12.58 11.71 20.91
C MET A 73 13.73 11.69 21.92
N PRO A 74 13.99 12.80 22.69
CA PRO A 74 14.94 12.78 23.79
C PRO A 74 14.48 11.76 24.82
N GLY A 75 15.39 10.84 25.21
CA GLY A 75 15.09 9.80 26.18
C GLY A 75 14.59 10.37 27.50
N MET A 76 13.42 9.93 27.94
CA MET A 76 13.01 10.14 29.34
C MET A 76 13.84 9.22 30.26
N PRO A 77 14.37 9.75 31.36
CA PRO A 77 15.07 8.92 32.38
C PRO A 77 14.05 7.94 33.00
N GLY A 78 14.46 6.68 33.11
CA GLY A 78 13.66 5.63 33.68
C GLY A 78 13.19 5.92 35.10
N HIS A 79 11.88 5.89 35.32
CA HIS A 79 11.30 5.73 36.65
C HIS A 79 10.49 4.42 36.66
N GLY A 80 10.98 3.47 37.40
CA GLY A 80 10.23 2.26 37.74
C GLY A 80 9.05 2.58 38.64
N GLY A 81 7.83 2.29 38.15
CA GLY A 81 6.60 2.30 38.90
C GLY A 81 5.49 1.63 38.06
N PRO A 82 4.54 0.89 38.65
CA PRO A 82 3.49 0.23 37.89
C PRO A 82 2.60 1.27 37.21
N PRO A 83 2.14 1.05 35.96
CA PRO A 83 1.32 2.02 35.24
C PRO A 83 -0.11 2.05 35.83
N ALA A 84 -0.45 3.19 36.43
CA ALA A 84 -1.85 3.54 36.59
C ALA A 84 -2.43 3.85 35.19
N ALA A 85 -3.55 3.24 34.85
CA ALA A 85 -4.31 3.52 33.65
C ALA A 85 -4.85 4.96 33.72
N SER A 86 -4.05 5.92 33.23
CA SER A 86 -4.48 7.28 32.98
C SER A 86 -4.22 7.55 31.52
N ALA A 87 -5.28 7.67 30.73
CA ALA A 87 -5.23 8.15 29.38
C ALA A 87 -4.47 9.49 29.35
N MET A 88 -3.33 9.56 28.66
CA MET A 88 -2.62 10.79 28.43
C MET A 88 -3.48 11.70 27.56
N PRO A 89 -3.83 12.92 28.01
CA PRO A 89 -4.52 13.90 27.15
C PRO A 89 -3.50 14.40 26.13
N GLY A 90 -3.71 14.13 24.84
CA GLY A 90 -2.92 14.72 23.76
C GLY A 90 -2.37 13.76 22.69
N MET A 91 -2.47 12.44 22.84
CA MET A 91 -2.29 11.52 21.72
C MET A 91 -3.66 11.25 21.07
N GLY A 92 -4.25 12.25 20.48
CA GLY A 92 -5.29 12.08 19.49
C GLY A 92 -4.70 11.30 18.31
N ALA A 93 -5.45 10.34 17.77
CA ALA A 93 -5.14 9.73 16.50
C ALA A 93 -4.75 10.86 15.54
N GLY A 94 -3.51 10.85 15.03
CA GLY A 94 -2.96 11.93 14.22
C GLY A 94 -3.91 12.27 13.07
N SER A 95 -3.98 13.53 12.70
CA SER A 95 -4.84 14.02 11.64
C SER A 95 -4.28 13.57 10.28
N GLY A 96 -4.65 12.40 9.82
CA GLY A 96 -4.25 11.89 8.51
C GLY A 96 -4.95 10.59 8.19
N PRO A 97 -4.97 10.18 6.92
CA PRO A 97 -5.65 8.95 6.50
C PRO A 97 -5.02 7.68 7.09
N LEU A 98 -3.78 7.74 7.57
CA LEU A 98 -3.07 6.64 8.26
C LEU A 98 -2.94 6.86 9.78
N GLY A 99 -3.73 7.79 10.38
CA GLY A 99 -3.65 8.07 11.82
C GLY A 99 -2.41 8.88 12.23
N GLY A 100 -1.76 9.56 11.28
CA GLY A 100 -0.53 10.35 11.51
C GLY A 100 0.75 9.51 11.52
N ASP A 101 0.65 8.21 11.28
CA ASP A 101 1.80 7.33 11.13
C ASP A 101 2.43 7.48 9.74
N GLY A 102 3.74 7.62 9.68
CA GLY A 102 4.52 7.73 8.44
C GLY A 102 5.39 6.50 8.13
N GLY A 103 5.31 5.44 8.96
CA GLY A 103 6.24 4.31 8.90
C GLY A 103 7.48 4.50 9.77
N ASP A 104 8.35 3.50 9.80
CA ASP A 104 9.52 3.42 10.70
C ASP A 104 10.73 4.15 10.18
N ILE A 105 10.81 4.40 8.87
CA ILE A 105 12.02 4.83 8.18
C ILE A 105 11.79 6.15 7.47
N ARG A 106 12.70 7.09 7.70
CA ARG A 106 12.83 8.28 6.86
C ARG A 106 13.89 8.01 5.80
N TYR A 107 13.46 7.77 4.59
CA TYR A 107 14.35 7.49 3.47
C TYR A 107 15.06 8.73 2.97
N PRO A 108 16.30 8.61 2.50
CA PRO A 108 17.01 9.72 1.85
C PRO A 108 16.44 10.09 0.48
N LEU A 109 15.82 9.13 -0.24
CA LEU A 109 15.23 9.35 -1.56
C LEU A 109 13.84 8.71 -1.66
N TYR A 110 12.98 9.34 -2.47
CA TYR A 110 11.70 8.82 -2.92
C TYR A 110 11.65 8.91 -4.43
N LEU A 111 11.16 7.87 -5.09
CA LEU A 111 11.35 7.68 -6.52
C LEU A 111 10.02 7.47 -7.26
N VAL A 112 9.97 7.96 -8.50
CA VAL A 112 9.01 7.51 -9.51
C VAL A 112 9.81 6.91 -10.67
N ASN A 113 9.60 5.64 -10.95
CA ASN A 113 10.33 4.89 -11.99
C ASN A 113 11.86 5.00 -11.84
N GLY A 114 12.36 4.87 -10.60
CA GLY A 114 13.78 4.91 -10.28
C GLY A 114 14.44 6.29 -10.38
N ARG A 115 13.65 7.37 -10.51
CA ARG A 115 14.15 8.74 -10.63
C ARG A 115 13.68 9.61 -9.48
N THR A 116 14.56 10.51 -9.02
CA THR A 116 14.26 11.47 -7.97
C THR A 116 13.49 12.68 -8.52
N GLN A 117 12.95 13.48 -7.60
CA GLN A 117 12.27 14.73 -7.96
C GLN A 117 13.19 15.77 -8.61
N GLU A 118 14.48 15.75 -8.33
CA GLU A 118 15.50 16.65 -8.92
C GLU A 118 15.83 16.28 -10.37
N ASP A 119 15.67 15.00 -10.73
CA ASP A 119 15.85 14.47 -12.07
C ASP A 119 14.65 13.58 -12.47
N PRO A 120 13.45 14.19 -12.61
CA PRO A 120 12.20 13.46 -12.70
C PRO A 120 12.03 12.71 -14.02
N ALA A 121 11.37 11.56 -13.96
CA ALA A 121 10.82 10.92 -15.16
C ALA A 121 9.86 11.88 -15.87
N THR A 122 9.94 11.94 -17.19
CA THR A 122 9.08 12.81 -18.00
C THR A 122 8.27 11.97 -18.98
N PHE A 123 6.96 12.19 -18.98
CA PHE A 123 6.00 11.53 -19.86
C PHE A 123 5.43 12.56 -20.82
N GLU A 124 5.57 12.32 -22.12
CA GLU A 124 5.02 13.19 -23.15
C GLU A 124 3.53 12.87 -23.38
N ALA A 125 2.72 13.89 -23.61
CA ALA A 125 1.32 13.74 -23.96
C ALA A 125 0.81 14.84 -24.90
N LYS A 126 -0.36 14.61 -25.50
CA LYS A 126 -1.05 15.60 -26.33
C LYS A 126 -2.28 16.14 -25.57
N PRO A 127 -2.65 17.41 -25.83
CA PRO A 127 -3.92 17.92 -25.28
C PRO A 127 -5.09 17.06 -25.67
N GLY A 128 -5.98 16.77 -24.71
CA GLY A 128 -7.16 15.93 -24.89
C GLY A 128 -6.90 14.43 -24.91
N GLU A 129 -5.63 13.99 -24.88
CA GLU A 129 -5.28 12.56 -24.82
C GLU A 129 -5.82 11.94 -23.52
N ARG A 130 -6.37 10.75 -23.61
CA ARG A 130 -6.85 9.98 -22.45
C ARG A 130 -5.77 9.01 -22.03
N LEU A 131 -5.25 9.20 -20.85
CA LEU A 131 -4.18 8.37 -20.27
C LEU A 131 -4.72 7.42 -19.22
N ARG A 132 -4.28 6.17 -19.25
CA ARG A 132 -4.41 5.22 -18.13
C ARG A 132 -3.10 5.22 -17.35
N LEU A 133 -3.17 5.67 -16.11
CA LEU A 133 -2.06 5.55 -15.16
C LEU A 133 -2.17 4.19 -14.47
N ARG A 134 -1.14 3.37 -14.58
CA ARG A 134 -0.97 2.12 -13.84
C ARG A 134 0.01 2.38 -12.72
N ILE A 135 -0.49 2.46 -11.50
CA ILE A 135 0.26 2.91 -10.33
C ILE A 135 0.56 1.70 -9.46
N VAL A 136 1.84 1.49 -9.16
CA VAL A 136 2.33 0.42 -8.28
C VAL A 136 3.09 1.07 -7.13
N ASN A 137 2.76 0.75 -5.89
CA ASN A 137 3.61 1.10 -4.77
C ASN A 137 4.52 -0.09 -4.42
N ALA A 138 5.78 0.00 -4.85
CA ALA A 138 6.83 -0.98 -4.56
C ALA A 138 7.69 -0.59 -3.35
N GLY A 139 7.35 0.52 -2.67
CA GLY A 139 8.07 0.98 -1.49
C GLY A 139 8.05 -0.05 -0.36
N SER A 140 9.07 0.01 0.47
CA SER A 140 9.33 -0.94 1.55
C SER A 140 8.66 -0.55 2.87
N ASP A 141 8.50 0.78 3.13
CA ASP A 141 7.96 1.32 4.38
C ASP A 141 7.05 2.55 4.16
N THR A 142 6.83 2.98 2.91
CA THR A 142 6.14 4.24 2.63
C THR A 142 4.83 4.03 1.88
N ALA A 143 3.72 4.48 2.48
CA ALA A 143 2.49 4.74 1.73
C ALA A 143 2.58 6.11 1.05
N PHE A 144 2.00 6.23 -0.14
CA PHE A 144 2.02 7.46 -0.89
C PHE A 144 0.62 8.03 -1.12
N ARG A 145 0.53 9.35 -1.13
CA ARG A 145 -0.60 10.10 -1.67
C ARG A 145 -0.20 10.63 -3.04
N LEU A 146 -0.81 10.11 -4.09
CA LEU A 146 -0.48 10.47 -5.47
C LEU A 146 -1.52 11.41 -6.05
N ALA A 147 -1.06 12.48 -6.70
CA ALA A 147 -1.88 13.41 -7.46
C ALA A 147 -1.17 13.86 -8.74
N VAL A 148 -1.94 14.33 -9.71
CA VAL A 148 -1.44 14.97 -10.94
C VAL A 148 -1.93 16.42 -10.96
N GLY A 149 -1.01 17.37 -10.91
CA GLY A 149 -1.36 18.79 -10.87
C GLY A 149 -2.26 19.21 -12.02
N GLY A 150 -3.33 19.92 -11.72
CA GLY A 150 -4.32 20.38 -12.69
C GLY A 150 -5.27 19.31 -13.22
N HIS A 151 -5.26 18.08 -12.69
CA HIS A 151 -6.08 16.99 -13.20
C HIS A 151 -6.81 16.25 -12.08
N ALA A 152 -8.06 15.87 -12.32
CA ALA A 152 -8.75 14.87 -11.52
C ALA A 152 -8.39 13.45 -12.01
N LEU A 153 -8.42 12.49 -11.10
CA LEU A 153 -8.18 11.08 -11.36
C LEU A 153 -9.51 10.32 -11.29
N ARG A 154 -9.80 9.52 -12.30
CA ARG A 154 -10.91 8.57 -12.29
C ARG A 154 -10.37 7.18 -12.04
N ILE A 155 -10.50 6.71 -10.81
CA ILE A 155 -10.01 5.40 -10.37
C ILE A 155 -10.90 4.32 -10.97
N THR A 156 -10.30 3.35 -11.64
CA THR A 156 -10.99 2.30 -12.40
C THR A 156 -10.64 0.88 -11.96
N HIS A 157 -9.45 0.68 -11.37
CA HIS A 157 -9.03 -0.63 -10.87
C HIS A 157 -8.30 -0.49 -9.54
N SER A 158 -8.35 -1.56 -8.76
CA SER A 158 -7.59 -1.76 -7.53
C SER A 158 -7.04 -3.18 -7.52
N ASP A 159 -5.74 -3.34 -7.30
CA ASP A 159 -5.00 -4.62 -7.29
C ASP A 159 -5.32 -5.52 -8.50
N GLY A 160 -5.42 -4.90 -9.69
CA GLY A 160 -5.71 -5.57 -10.95
C GLY A 160 -7.21 -5.71 -11.27
N PHE A 161 -8.11 -5.54 -10.32
CA PHE A 161 -9.55 -5.76 -10.50
C PHE A 161 -10.33 -4.47 -10.74
N PRO A 162 -11.30 -4.46 -11.67
CA PRO A 162 -12.11 -3.28 -11.95
C PRO A 162 -13.00 -2.91 -10.76
N VAL A 163 -13.07 -1.61 -10.51
CA VAL A 163 -13.99 -1.01 -9.55
C VAL A 163 -15.01 -0.13 -10.25
N GLU A 164 -16.16 0.10 -9.61
CA GLU A 164 -17.06 1.17 -10.03
C GLU A 164 -16.27 2.48 -10.02
N PRO A 165 -16.22 3.22 -11.13
CA PRO A 165 -15.32 4.35 -11.26
C PRO A 165 -15.58 5.44 -10.22
N VAL A 166 -14.52 5.87 -9.54
CA VAL A 166 -14.58 6.93 -8.50
C VAL A 166 -13.70 8.10 -8.92
N GLU A 167 -14.26 9.29 -8.90
CA GLU A 167 -13.51 10.53 -9.15
C GLU A 167 -12.85 11.03 -7.88
N GLY A 168 -11.58 11.41 -7.97
CA GLY A 168 -10.80 12.00 -6.91
C GLY A 168 -9.75 12.96 -7.41
N ASP A 169 -9.15 13.71 -6.51
CA ASP A 169 -8.04 14.61 -6.81
C ASP A 169 -6.71 13.94 -6.47
N ALA A 170 -6.73 13.05 -5.49
CA ALA A 170 -5.60 12.22 -5.08
C ALA A 170 -6.05 10.81 -4.69
N ILE A 171 -5.09 9.87 -4.66
CA ILE A 171 -5.29 8.51 -4.18
C ILE A 171 -4.25 8.14 -3.12
N LEU A 172 -4.70 7.48 -2.05
CA LEU A 172 -3.81 6.84 -1.07
C LEU A 172 -3.48 5.42 -1.54
N ILE A 173 -2.19 5.11 -1.58
CA ILE A 173 -1.69 3.81 -2.01
C ILE A 173 -0.66 3.28 -1.01
N GLY A 174 -0.96 2.16 -0.35
CA GLY A 174 -0.06 1.46 0.56
C GLY A 174 0.94 0.58 -0.17
N MET A 175 1.98 0.14 0.53
CA MET A 175 2.96 -0.80 -0.01
C MET A 175 2.25 -2.07 -0.48
N GLY A 176 2.59 -2.53 -1.69
CA GLY A 176 1.96 -3.69 -2.32
C GLY A 176 0.63 -3.41 -3.03
N GLU A 177 -0.04 -2.28 -2.79
CA GLU A 177 -1.26 -1.93 -3.52
C GLU A 177 -0.96 -1.45 -4.94
N ARG A 178 -1.91 -1.65 -5.85
CA ARG A 178 -1.88 -1.13 -7.21
C ARG A 178 -3.23 -0.49 -7.52
N TYR A 179 -3.18 0.58 -8.28
CA TYR A 179 -4.38 1.27 -8.77
C TYR A 179 -4.23 1.68 -10.21
N ASP A 180 -5.33 1.62 -10.97
CA ASP A 180 -5.36 2.25 -12.29
C ASP A 180 -6.32 3.44 -12.25
N ALA A 181 -5.87 4.53 -12.85
CA ALA A 181 -6.66 5.74 -12.97
C ALA A 181 -6.66 6.25 -14.41
N LEU A 182 -7.80 6.74 -14.86
CA LEU A 182 -7.89 7.50 -16.10
C LEU A 182 -7.80 8.99 -15.80
N LEU A 183 -7.12 9.71 -16.68
CA LEU A 183 -7.17 11.16 -16.75
C LEU A 183 -7.27 11.63 -18.21
N THR A 184 -7.94 12.75 -18.43
CA THR A 184 -7.92 13.46 -19.72
C THR A 184 -6.95 14.61 -19.62
N VAL A 185 -5.95 14.60 -20.47
CA VAL A 185 -4.86 15.58 -20.49
C VAL A 185 -5.39 16.97 -20.84
N GLY A 186 -5.01 17.95 -20.04
CA GLY A 186 -5.37 19.36 -20.24
C GLY A 186 -4.68 20.01 -21.44
N SER A 187 -4.57 21.33 -21.41
CA SER A 187 -3.90 22.13 -22.44
C SER A 187 -2.39 21.93 -22.42
N ASN A 188 -1.68 22.54 -23.40
CA ASN A 188 -0.22 22.56 -23.41
C ASN A 188 0.34 23.07 -22.08
N GLY A 189 1.33 22.38 -21.53
CA GLY A 189 1.93 22.74 -20.25
C GLY A 189 2.80 21.63 -19.65
N LEU A 190 3.34 21.93 -18.48
CA LEU A 190 4.08 20.98 -17.65
C LEU A 190 3.28 20.73 -16.38
N TYR A 191 2.88 19.52 -16.16
CA TYR A 191 2.06 19.13 -15.01
C TYR A 191 2.87 18.20 -14.08
N PRO A 192 3.02 18.53 -12.79
CA PRO A 192 3.71 17.66 -11.86
C PRO A 192 2.85 16.42 -11.56
N ILE A 193 3.46 15.25 -11.58
CA ILE A 193 2.95 14.03 -10.97
C ILE A 193 3.67 13.91 -9.64
N VAL A 194 2.96 13.95 -8.54
CA VAL A 194 3.57 13.94 -7.20
C VAL A 194 3.02 12.79 -6.38
N ALA A 195 3.93 11.99 -5.84
CA ALA A 195 3.67 10.99 -4.82
C ALA A 195 4.26 11.48 -3.49
N GLN A 196 3.41 12.11 -2.68
CA GLN A 196 3.79 12.55 -1.34
C GLN A 196 3.88 11.34 -0.43
N ALA A 197 5.00 11.17 0.27
CA ALA A 197 5.15 10.18 1.32
C ALA A 197 4.21 10.54 2.48
N GLU A 198 3.15 9.73 2.69
CA GLU A 198 2.12 10.02 3.68
C GLU A 198 2.71 9.96 5.09
N GLY A 199 2.42 10.99 5.90
CA GLY A 199 2.98 11.12 7.25
C GLY A 199 4.47 11.51 7.31
N LYS A 200 5.13 11.71 6.17
CA LYS A 200 6.53 12.14 6.05
C LYS A 200 6.59 13.48 5.30
N ASP A 201 7.53 14.34 5.66
CA ASP A 201 7.77 15.60 4.92
C ASP A 201 8.70 15.34 3.74
N ALA A 202 8.22 14.55 2.77
CA ALA A 202 8.97 14.13 1.61
C ALA A 202 8.03 13.71 0.46
N GLN A 203 8.55 13.68 -0.75
CA GLN A 203 7.79 13.29 -1.94
C GLN A 203 8.68 12.76 -3.06
N ALA A 204 8.11 11.91 -3.91
CA ALA A 204 8.65 11.57 -5.23
C ALA A 204 7.92 12.39 -6.30
N GLY A 205 8.57 12.58 -7.45
CA GLY A 205 7.97 13.36 -8.53
C GLY A 205 8.32 12.87 -9.93
N ALA A 206 7.37 13.10 -10.84
CA ALA A 206 7.55 12.97 -12.28
C ALA A 206 6.86 14.14 -12.99
N VAL A 207 7.00 14.25 -14.29
CA VAL A 207 6.45 15.35 -15.09
C VAL A 207 5.62 14.78 -16.25
N LEU A 208 4.39 15.22 -16.36
CA LEU A 208 3.59 15.08 -17.58
C LEU A 208 3.78 16.33 -18.43
N ARG A 209 4.46 16.17 -19.56
CA ARG A 209 4.72 17.23 -20.54
C ARG A 209 3.70 17.15 -21.66
N VAL A 210 2.94 18.23 -21.85
CA VAL A 210 1.83 18.26 -22.80
C VAL A 210 2.14 19.23 -23.95
N GLY A 211 2.00 18.74 -25.19
CA GLY A 211 2.17 19.55 -26.40
C GLY A 211 3.59 20.06 -26.61
N GLY A 212 4.62 19.34 -26.11
CA GLY A 212 6.01 19.74 -26.26
C GLY A 212 6.39 20.98 -25.45
N ALA A 213 5.67 21.29 -24.37
CA ALA A 213 5.97 22.45 -23.53
C ALA A 213 7.42 22.45 -23.05
N ALA A 214 8.11 23.58 -23.21
CA ALA A 214 9.50 23.76 -22.79
C ALA A 214 9.59 24.11 -21.30
N GLY A 215 10.76 23.82 -20.70
CA GLY A 215 11.07 24.19 -19.32
C GLY A 215 11.21 23.00 -18.38
N ARG A 216 11.32 23.31 -17.09
CA ARG A 216 11.37 22.34 -15.98
C ARG A 216 10.24 22.65 -15.00
N VAL A 217 9.65 21.63 -14.43
CA VAL A 217 8.75 21.79 -13.28
C VAL A 217 9.63 21.94 -12.06
N ALA A 218 9.45 23.04 -11.33
CA ALA A 218 10.03 23.14 -9.98
C ALA A 218 9.38 22.09 -9.09
N PRO A 219 10.06 21.59 -8.05
CA PRO A 219 9.43 20.81 -7.01
C PRO A 219 8.16 21.51 -6.53
N ALA A 220 7.01 20.92 -6.79
CA ALA A 220 5.72 21.53 -6.54
C ALA A 220 4.88 20.60 -5.66
N ARG A 221 4.08 21.19 -4.80
CA ARG A 221 3.04 20.46 -4.07
C ARG A 221 1.71 20.87 -4.69
N PRO A 222 1.17 20.12 -5.64
CA PRO A 222 -0.07 20.46 -6.30
C PRO A 222 -1.23 20.43 -5.29
N ARG A 223 -2.17 21.38 -5.44
CA ARG A 223 -3.34 21.51 -4.56
C ARG A 223 -4.22 20.27 -4.52
N GLU A 224 -4.14 19.44 -5.54
CA GLU A 224 -4.86 18.18 -5.68
C GLU A 224 -4.50 17.20 -4.55
N LEU A 225 -3.31 17.28 -3.97
CA LEU A 225 -2.93 16.50 -2.79
C LEU A 225 -3.82 16.78 -1.56
N GLU A 226 -4.38 17.96 -1.47
CA GLU A 226 -5.30 18.36 -0.37
C GLU A 226 -6.78 18.29 -0.79
N GLY A 227 -7.06 17.81 -2.01
CA GLY A 227 -8.40 17.67 -2.54
C GLY A 227 -9.11 16.40 -2.07
N ARG A 228 -10.02 15.88 -2.91
CA ARG A 228 -10.77 14.64 -2.64
C ARG A 228 -9.82 13.44 -2.68
N LEU A 229 -9.47 12.92 -1.52
CA LEU A 229 -8.64 11.74 -1.40
C LEU A 229 -9.49 10.47 -1.57
N VAL A 230 -9.13 9.63 -2.53
CA VAL A 230 -9.71 8.30 -2.70
C VAL A 230 -8.93 7.30 -1.86
N THR A 231 -9.66 6.50 -1.08
CA THR A 231 -9.13 5.40 -0.28
C THR A 231 -9.99 4.15 -0.52
N VAL A 232 -9.63 3.02 0.01
CA VAL A 232 -10.36 1.75 -0.16
C VAL A 232 -11.84 1.83 0.25
N GLN A 233 -12.20 2.72 1.18
CA GLN A 233 -13.56 2.84 1.68
C GLN A 233 -14.57 3.33 0.62
N GLN A 234 -14.14 4.15 -0.35
CA GLN A 234 -15.00 4.65 -1.43
C GLN A 234 -15.16 3.64 -2.58
N LEU A 235 -14.28 2.65 -2.67
CA LEU A 235 -14.25 1.72 -3.79
C LEU A 235 -15.27 0.59 -3.65
N ARG A 236 -15.80 0.15 -4.77
CA ARG A 236 -16.69 -1.01 -4.90
C ARG A 236 -16.26 -1.83 -6.10
N ALA A 237 -16.23 -3.16 -5.96
CA ALA A 237 -16.00 -4.04 -7.10
C ALA A 237 -17.13 -3.90 -8.12
N THR A 238 -16.79 -3.93 -9.41
CA THR A 238 -17.83 -4.09 -10.44
C THR A 238 -18.51 -5.46 -10.30
N ALA A 239 -19.74 -5.59 -10.81
CA ALA A 239 -20.48 -6.84 -10.75
C ALA A 239 -19.74 -8.03 -11.39
N ALA A 240 -18.86 -7.76 -12.37
CA ALA A 240 -18.08 -8.78 -13.06
C ALA A 240 -17.04 -9.48 -12.18
N VAL A 241 -16.53 -8.80 -11.14
CA VAL A 241 -15.46 -9.32 -10.28
C VAL A 241 -15.83 -9.37 -8.79
N ALA A 242 -17.01 -8.86 -8.44
CA ALA A 242 -17.52 -8.97 -7.08
C ALA A 242 -17.67 -10.44 -6.68
N LEU A 243 -17.28 -10.76 -5.44
CA LEU A 243 -17.53 -12.11 -4.92
C LEU A 243 -19.04 -12.36 -4.81
N ALA A 244 -19.50 -13.53 -5.26
CA ALA A 244 -20.90 -13.90 -5.09
C ALA A 244 -21.32 -13.80 -3.61
N PRO A 245 -22.50 -13.26 -3.30
CA PRO A 245 -22.97 -13.19 -1.92
C PRO A 245 -22.99 -14.59 -1.28
N ALA A 246 -22.31 -14.74 -0.14
CA ALA A 246 -22.32 -15.97 0.63
C ALA A 246 -22.01 -15.68 2.10
N THR A 247 -22.59 -16.42 3.01
CA THR A 247 -22.22 -16.41 4.43
C THR A 247 -20.88 -17.13 4.58
N PRO A 248 -19.88 -16.54 5.24
CA PRO A 248 -18.63 -17.22 5.54
C PRO A 248 -18.88 -18.49 6.36
N SER A 249 -18.36 -19.62 5.88
CA SER A 249 -18.40 -20.89 6.60
C SER A 249 -17.31 -20.98 7.68
N ARG A 250 -16.30 -20.11 7.56
CA ARG A 250 -15.17 -20.00 8.49
C ARG A 250 -14.80 -18.54 8.70
N THR A 251 -14.46 -18.20 9.94
CA THR A 251 -13.93 -16.87 10.29
C THR A 251 -12.67 -17.05 11.13
N HIS A 252 -11.60 -16.36 10.72
CA HIS A 252 -10.38 -16.21 11.51
C HIS A 252 -10.26 -14.77 11.97
N ARG A 253 -9.98 -14.56 13.25
CA ARG A 253 -9.43 -13.30 13.75
C ARG A 253 -7.92 -13.30 13.53
N VAL A 254 -7.41 -12.20 13.02
CA VAL A 254 -6.01 -12.00 12.70
C VAL A 254 -5.58 -10.71 13.40
N GLU A 255 -5.09 -10.85 14.63
CA GLU A 255 -4.60 -9.72 15.40
C GLU A 255 -3.22 -9.32 14.88
N LEU A 256 -3.09 -8.04 14.50
CA LEU A 256 -1.84 -7.42 14.11
C LEU A 256 -1.31 -6.65 15.31
N GLY A 257 -0.15 -7.03 15.81
CA GLY A 257 0.40 -6.47 17.02
C GLY A 257 1.93 -6.40 17.01
N GLY A 258 2.49 -5.94 18.10
CA GLY A 258 3.94 -5.76 18.24
C GLY A 258 4.35 -4.30 18.25
N GLY A 259 5.59 -4.04 17.90
CA GLY A 259 6.15 -2.70 17.87
C GLY A 259 7.01 -2.38 19.06
N MET A 260 7.09 -1.10 19.44
CA MET A 260 8.17 -0.50 20.21
C MET A 260 8.38 -0.98 21.66
N MET A 261 7.38 -1.54 22.32
CA MET A 261 7.44 -1.84 23.76
C MET A 261 8.10 -3.19 24.11
N GLY A 262 8.58 -3.96 23.13
CA GLY A 262 9.17 -5.29 23.34
C GLY A 262 10.31 -5.66 22.40
N GLY A 263 11.03 -4.69 21.90
CA GLY A 263 11.92 -4.86 20.76
C GLY A 263 11.18 -4.62 19.45
N TYR A 264 11.90 -4.48 18.35
CA TYR A 264 11.29 -4.39 17.01
C TYR A 264 10.80 -5.78 16.58
N ARG A 265 9.71 -6.20 17.23
CA ARG A 265 9.08 -7.51 17.03
C ARG A 265 7.62 -7.30 16.64
N TRP A 266 7.29 -7.72 15.44
CA TRP A 266 5.96 -7.62 14.89
C TRP A 266 5.29 -8.99 14.84
N THR A 267 4.00 -9.06 15.14
CA THR A 267 3.32 -10.34 15.35
C THR A 267 1.99 -10.43 14.65
N ILE A 268 1.62 -11.65 14.28
CA ILE A 268 0.24 -12.05 13.97
C ILE A 268 -0.23 -13.00 15.06
N ASN A 269 -1.37 -12.66 15.71
CA ASN A 269 -1.93 -13.42 16.84
C ASN A 269 -0.91 -13.62 17.97
N GLY A 270 -0.10 -12.58 18.29
CA GLY A 270 0.90 -12.58 19.35
C GLY A 270 2.17 -13.40 19.05
N LYS A 271 2.33 -13.91 17.83
CA LYS A 271 3.45 -14.77 17.42
C LYS A 271 4.18 -14.19 16.22
N THR A 272 5.49 -14.34 16.19
CA THR A 272 6.32 -14.11 15.00
C THR A 272 6.19 -15.29 14.04
N PHE A 273 6.67 -15.14 12.80
CA PHE A 273 6.48 -16.15 11.75
C PHE A 273 7.02 -17.53 12.13
N ASP A 274 8.18 -17.60 12.77
CA ASP A 274 8.81 -18.85 13.23
C ASP A 274 8.00 -19.60 14.31
N GLU A 275 7.16 -18.87 15.06
CA GLU A 275 6.27 -19.42 16.07
C GLU A 275 4.80 -19.51 15.59
N SER A 276 4.53 -19.06 14.35
CA SER A 276 3.17 -18.86 13.85
C SER A 276 2.39 -20.17 13.77
N VAL A 277 1.08 -20.06 13.98
CA VAL A 277 0.15 -21.15 13.77
C VAL A 277 -0.63 -20.87 12.50
N PRO A 278 -0.54 -21.76 11.49
CA PRO A 278 -1.25 -21.59 10.25
C PRO A 278 -2.76 -21.41 10.45
N LEU A 279 -3.39 -20.60 9.60
CA LEU A 279 -4.84 -20.43 9.56
C LEU A 279 -5.43 -21.53 8.66
N PRO A 280 -6.12 -22.54 9.24
CA PRO A 280 -6.61 -23.68 8.46
C PRO A 280 -7.85 -23.30 7.64
N VAL A 281 -7.87 -23.72 6.37
CA VAL A 281 -9.02 -23.60 5.46
C VAL A 281 -9.24 -24.90 4.69
N ARG A 282 -10.45 -25.13 4.15
CA ARG A 282 -10.73 -26.21 3.22
C ARG A 282 -11.09 -25.67 1.85
N ALA A 283 -10.77 -26.45 0.84
CA ALA A 283 -11.09 -26.09 -0.54
C ALA A 283 -12.62 -25.83 -0.70
N GLY A 284 -12.96 -24.73 -1.36
CA GLY A 284 -14.35 -24.31 -1.61
C GLY A 284 -14.98 -23.52 -0.47
N GLU A 285 -14.35 -23.40 0.72
CA GLU A 285 -14.90 -22.59 1.80
C GLU A 285 -14.97 -21.09 1.43
N ARG A 286 -16.05 -20.42 1.86
CA ARG A 286 -16.06 -18.96 2.01
C ARG A 286 -15.44 -18.63 3.36
N VAL A 287 -14.29 -17.96 3.34
CA VAL A 287 -13.53 -17.65 4.54
C VAL A 287 -13.56 -16.14 4.77
N ARG A 288 -13.82 -15.73 6.02
CA ARG A 288 -13.63 -14.35 6.48
C ARG A 288 -12.37 -14.25 7.31
N LEU A 289 -11.51 -13.29 6.97
CA LEU A 289 -10.43 -12.85 7.84
C LEU A 289 -10.83 -11.48 8.42
N VAL A 290 -10.70 -11.36 9.73
CA VAL A 290 -10.91 -10.10 10.46
C VAL A 290 -9.56 -9.64 10.95
N PHE A 291 -8.95 -8.72 10.23
CA PHE A 291 -7.72 -8.05 10.65
C PHE A 291 -8.06 -7.06 11.76
N ASP A 292 -7.45 -7.22 12.91
CA ASP A 292 -7.65 -6.38 14.08
C ASP A 292 -6.31 -5.77 14.50
N ASN A 293 -6.06 -4.53 14.06
CA ASN A 293 -4.80 -3.86 14.33
C ASN A 293 -4.80 -3.31 15.76
N ARG A 294 -3.93 -3.85 16.60
CA ARG A 294 -3.72 -3.44 17.99
C ARG A 294 -2.47 -2.59 18.18
N SER A 295 -1.81 -2.24 17.10
CA SER A 295 -0.64 -1.38 17.11
C SER A 295 -1.00 0.07 16.79
N MET A 296 -0.04 0.96 17.00
CA MET A 296 -0.16 2.39 16.65
C MET A 296 0.32 2.68 15.23
N MET A 297 0.69 1.65 14.46
CA MET A 297 1.16 1.77 13.08
C MET A 297 0.15 1.15 12.11
N PHE A 298 0.11 1.66 10.87
CA PHE A 298 -0.70 1.04 9.82
C PHE A 298 0.02 -0.17 9.22
N HIS A 299 -0.76 -1.14 8.77
CA HIS A 299 -0.22 -2.35 8.14
C HIS A 299 -0.96 -2.61 6.82
N PRO A 300 -0.29 -2.52 5.66
CA PRO A 300 -0.80 -3.10 4.42
C PRO A 300 -0.69 -4.62 4.53
N VAL A 301 -1.80 -5.33 4.58
CA VAL A 301 -1.81 -6.79 4.73
C VAL A 301 -2.07 -7.42 3.37
N HIS A 302 -1.15 -8.28 2.94
CA HIS A 302 -1.21 -9.02 1.68
C HIS A 302 -1.41 -10.52 1.90
N LEU A 303 -2.24 -11.13 1.06
CA LEU A 303 -2.47 -12.57 1.02
C LEU A 303 -2.03 -13.11 -0.33
N HIS A 304 -1.06 -14.02 -0.31
CA HIS A 304 -0.61 -14.73 -1.49
C HIS A 304 -1.65 -15.73 -2.02
N GLY A 305 -1.59 -15.97 -3.32
CA GLY A 305 -2.33 -17.03 -4.00
C GLY A 305 -3.86 -16.85 -4.03
N HIS A 306 -4.39 -15.81 -3.43
CA HIS A 306 -5.82 -15.52 -3.36
C HIS A 306 -6.08 -14.03 -3.56
N THR A 307 -7.30 -13.75 -4.00
CA THR A 307 -7.85 -12.40 -3.94
C THR A 307 -9.10 -12.42 -3.04
N PHE A 308 -9.45 -11.27 -2.49
CA PHE A 308 -10.53 -11.13 -1.54
C PHE A 308 -11.40 -9.91 -1.81
N GLY A 309 -12.65 -9.96 -1.42
CA GLY A 309 -13.52 -8.79 -1.35
C GLY A 309 -13.38 -8.11 0.02
N VAL A 310 -13.13 -6.81 0.04
CA VAL A 310 -13.17 -6.04 1.28
C VAL A 310 -14.61 -5.93 1.75
N VAL A 311 -14.89 -6.20 3.03
CA VAL A 311 -16.23 -6.05 3.60
C VAL A 311 -16.44 -4.58 3.95
N ALA A 312 -17.37 -3.93 3.28
CA ALA A 312 -17.65 -2.51 3.46
C ALA A 312 -19.06 -2.29 4.03
N ALA A 313 -19.27 -1.15 4.66
CA ALA A 313 -20.61 -0.73 5.05
C ALA A 313 -21.50 -0.63 3.79
N GLY A 314 -22.65 -1.34 3.82
CA GLY A 314 -23.59 -1.38 2.70
C GLY A 314 -23.28 -2.41 1.62
N GLY A 315 -22.35 -3.36 1.85
CA GLY A 315 -22.09 -4.46 0.92
C GLY A 315 -20.61 -4.77 0.69
N GLN A 316 -20.28 -5.20 -0.52
CA GLN A 316 -18.90 -5.52 -0.88
C GLN A 316 -18.14 -4.28 -1.32
N GLY A 317 -16.94 -4.12 -0.76
CA GLY A 317 -15.93 -3.19 -1.24
C GLY A 317 -15.23 -3.71 -2.50
N PRO A 318 -14.02 -3.23 -2.81
CA PRO A 318 -13.27 -3.68 -3.97
C PRO A 318 -12.74 -5.11 -3.79
N ARG A 319 -12.47 -5.78 -4.92
CA ARG A 319 -11.66 -7.00 -4.94
C ARG A 319 -10.19 -6.61 -4.94
N LYS A 320 -9.40 -7.22 -4.04
CA LYS A 320 -8.00 -6.87 -3.80
C LYS A 320 -7.19 -8.11 -3.39
N ASP A 321 -5.90 -7.94 -3.26
CA ASP A 321 -5.00 -8.89 -2.60
C ASP A 321 -4.21 -8.25 -1.45
N THR A 322 -4.27 -6.91 -1.35
CA THR A 322 -3.58 -6.11 -0.32
C THR A 322 -4.53 -5.07 0.24
N VAL A 323 -4.58 -4.88 1.56
CA VAL A 323 -5.44 -3.87 2.19
C VAL A 323 -4.74 -3.20 3.37
N ILE A 324 -4.82 -1.86 3.44
CA ILE A 324 -4.34 -1.10 4.59
C ILE A 324 -5.27 -1.32 5.79
N VAL A 325 -4.69 -1.71 6.92
CA VAL A 325 -5.34 -1.72 8.23
C VAL A 325 -4.73 -0.62 9.08
N ARG A 326 -5.50 0.44 9.34
CA ARG A 326 -5.02 1.61 10.08
C ARG A 326 -4.80 1.30 11.56
N PRO A 327 -4.03 2.14 12.28
CA PRO A 327 -3.88 2.00 13.72
C PRO A 327 -5.22 1.86 14.44
N MET A 328 -5.33 0.86 15.32
CA MET A 328 -6.51 0.58 16.14
C MET A 328 -7.81 0.34 15.35
N GLU A 329 -7.72 0.00 14.06
CA GLU A 329 -8.84 -0.33 13.17
C GLU A 329 -9.00 -1.82 12.98
N SER A 330 -10.23 -2.24 12.71
CA SER A 330 -10.54 -3.60 12.25
C SER A 330 -11.06 -3.57 10.83
N VAL A 331 -10.45 -4.38 9.94
CA VAL A 331 -10.87 -4.57 8.56
C VAL A 331 -11.24 -6.02 8.34
N SER A 332 -12.40 -6.27 7.74
CA SER A 332 -12.82 -7.62 7.36
C SER A 332 -12.68 -7.82 5.86
N ILE A 333 -12.22 -9.00 5.48
CA ILE A 333 -12.18 -9.44 4.08
C ILE A 333 -12.81 -10.81 3.93
N ASP A 334 -13.44 -11.08 2.79
CA ASP A 334 -13.97 -12.38 2.42
C ASP A 334 -13.24 -12.94 1.20
N LEU A 335 -12.86 -14.20 1.24
CA LEU A 335 -12.26 -14.90 0.12
C LEU A 335 -12.96 -16.25 -0.13
N VAL A 336 -12.75 -16.79 -1.34
CA VAL A 336 -13.02 -18.19 -1.66
C VAL A 336 -11.72 -18.95 -1.55
N ALA A 337 -11.69 -20.04 -0.82
CA ALA A 337 -10.53 -20.92 -0.74
C ALA A 337 -10.49 -21.83 -1.98
N ASP A 338 -10.03 -21.30 -3.11
CA ASP A 338 -10.05 -21.95 -4.44
C ASP A 338 -8.68 -22.33 -4.99
N ASN A 339 -7.62 -22.08 -4.23
CA ASN A 339 -6.24 -22.38 -4.62
C ASN A 339 -5.52 -23.21 -3.55
N PRO A 340 -5.65 -24.54 -3.56
CA PRO A 340 -5.06 -25.41 -2.53
C PRO A 340 -3.55 -25.25 -2.40
N GLY A 341 -3.06 -25.07 -1.18
CA GLY A 341 -1.64 -24.86 -0.89
C GLY A 341 -1.38 -24.32 0.50
N GLN A 342 -0.20 -23.74 0.67
CA GLN A 342 0.19 -22.95 1.83
C GLN A 342 0.59 -21.56 1.33
N TRP A 343 -0.14 -20.55 1.77
CA TRP A 343 -0.02 -19.22 1.23
C TRP A 343 0.37 -18.23 2.32
N ALA A 344 1.40 -17.43 2.07
CA ALA A 344 1.81 -16.40 3.01
C ALA A 344 0.71 -15.34 3.18
N LEU A 345 0.49 -14.94 4.41
CA LEU A 345 -0.30 -13.79 4.82
C LEU A 345 0.61 -12.91 5.67
N HIS A 346 0.91 -11.72 5.21
CA HIS A 346 1.92 -10.88 5.86
C HIS A 346 1.65 -9.38 5.72
N CYS A 347 2.29 -8.59 6.57
CA CYS A 347 2.39 -7.15 6.35
C CYS A 347 3.30 -6.87 5.17
N HIS A 348 2.91 -5.96 4.28
CA HIS A 348 3.73 -5.58 3.13
C HIS A 348 4.76 -4.48 3.44
N ASN A 349 4.79 -3.95 4.67
CA ASN A 349 6.00 -3.30 5.18
C ASN A 349 7.05 -4.40 5.37
N ILE A 350 8.14 -4.34 4.57
CA ILE A 350 9.12 -5.44 4.54
C ILE A 350 9.83 -5.61 5.89
N TYR A 351 10.05 -4.53 6.62
CA TYR A 351 10.70 -4.56 7.93
C TYR A 351 9.79 -5.18 8.99
N HIS A 352 8.47 -4.95 8.91
CA HIS A 352 7.49 -5.63 9.77
C HIS A 352 7.42 -7.13 9.45
N ALA A 353 7.40 -7.48 8.15
CA ALA A 353 7.39 -8.88 7.72
C ALA A 353 8.62 -9.62 8.23
N GLU A 354 9.81 -9.07 7.98
CA GLU A 354 11.09 -9.66 8.42
C GLU A 354 11.27 -9.68 9.95
N ALA A 355 10.60 -8.77 10.66
CA ALA A 355 10.56 -8.77 12.11
C ALA A 355 9.44 -9.66 12.69
N GLY A 356 8.74 -10.43 11.85
CA GLY A 356 7.85 -11.52 12.25
C GLY A 356 6.37 -11.36 11.90
N MET A 357 5.89 -10.23 11.29
CA MET A 357 4.46 -10.07 10.96
C MET A 357 4.06 -10.87 9.72
N MET A 358 4.11 -12.18 9.85
CA MET A 358 3.75 -13.15 8.82
C MET A 358 3.13 -14.41 9.43
N THR A 359 2.22 -15.03 8.71
CA THR A 359 1.67 -16.37 8.98
C THR A 359 1.31 -17.04 7.66
N THR A 360 0.67 -18.21 7.70
CA THR A 360 0.20 -18.91 6.50
C THR A 360 -1.28 -19.19 6.54
N LEU A 361 -1.95 -19.04 5.41
CA LEU A 361 -3.24 -19.65 5.12
C LEU A 361 -2.98 -21.07 4.58
N SER A 362 -3.38 -22.09 5.32
CA SER A 362 -3.02 -23.49 5.00
C SER A 362 -4.25 -24.34 4.74
N TYR A 363 -4.24 -25.01 3.59
CA TYR A 363 -5.31 -25.95 3.25
C TYR A 363 -5.16 -27.24 4.04
N VAL A 364 -6.24 -27.61 4.72
CA VAL A 364 -6.35 -28.89 5.44
C VAL A 364 -7.36 -29.81 4.73
N ARG A 365 -7.20 -31.10 4.90
CA ARG A 365 -8.07 -32.15 4.31
C ARG A 365 -9.44 -32.19 4.99
#